data_3b3933727b991d0e1adbc7fc38c66765
#
_entry.id   3b3933727b991d0e1adbc7fc38c66765
#
_cell.length_a   1.000
_cell.length_b   1.000
_cell.length_c   1.000
_cell.angle_alpha   90.00
_cell.angle_beta   90.00
_cell.angle_gamma   90.00
#
_symmetry.space_group_name_H-M   'P 1'
#
loop_
_entity.id
_entity.type
_entity.pdbx_description
1 polymer ?
#
loop_
_entity_poly.entity_id
_entity_poly.type
_entity_poly.pdbx_seq_one_letter_code
_entity_poly.pdbx_strand_id
1 'polypeptide(L)'
;VRKAEGDELAVMRLAREAADTRQRLVAGGLFYVIGWLVVSAPGAVMVQHTLAWAGITMAFMVLAALRLWPAVPDEQAGAAGISRWLDRQWSVVLVTAALWGGVLSWILLDPHLAGGRSAALLCTIAFATAFAHNYALRRNRALLGVALIYLPAPLLLPRTDESLAVEVTVAAYSIYLAVVLLRSYREYQQHLDLYDALRLQRDQYERLSRIDPLTGVANRRAFGGALEHHVGEARRTGRPLAMLVLDLDHFKRVNDEHGHDAGDACLVRFADRLREMVQAPGAHLSRLGGEEFGVLLPGYAADAAAVVAEGFRASLEQRPLQLREGPLAITVSIGVAVLHPEAGEAGAELYRAADRAMYRAKAEGRNRVRVEAP
;
A
#
# COMPACT_ATOMS: atom_id res chain seq x y z
N VAL A 1 6.29 -13.74 -16.14
CA VAL A 1 6.59 -13.13 -14.85
C VAL A 1 6.69 -11.61 -15.01
N ARG A 2 7.64 -11.02 -15.74
CA ARG A 2 7.82 -9.55 -15.89
C ARG A 2 6.59 -8.78 -16.40
N LYS A 3 5.74 -9.38 -17.22
CA LYS A 3 4.53 -8.72 -17.75
C LYS A 3 3.42 -8.66 -16.70
N ALA A 4 3.27 -9.71 -15.91
CA ALA A 4 2.30 -9.75 -14.81
C ALA A 4 2.67 -8.76 -13.69
N GLU A 5 3.95 -8.65 -13.35
CA GLU A 5 4.45 -7.65 -12.39
C GLU A 5 4.23 -6.20 -12.88
N GLY A 6 4.38 -5.96 -14.19
CA GLY A 6 4.11 -4.65 -14.78
C GLY A 6 2.63 -4.27 -14.75
N ASP A 7 1.74 -5.22 -15.01
CA ASP A 7 0.29 -5.02 -14.98
C ASP A 7 -0.20 -4.78 -13.53
N GLU A 8 0.34 -5.49 -12.55
CA GLU A 8 0.01 -5.32 -11.13
C GLU A 8 0.45 -3.95 -10.60
N LEU A 9 1.66 -3.50 -10.97
CA LEU A 9 2.15 -2.16 -10.63
C LEU A 9 1.28 -1.05 -11.24
N ALA A 10 0.81 -1.23 -12.47
CA ALA A 10 -0.08 -0.29 -13.14
C ALA A 10 -1.44 -0.19 -12.43
N VAL A 11 -2.01 -1.32 -12.00
CA VAL A 11 -3.26 -1.36 -11.22
C VAL A 11 -3.10 -0.61 -9.89
N MET A 12 -2.02 -0.87 -9.15
CA MET A 12 -1.75 -0.19 -7.88
C MET A 12 -1.59 1.34 -8.05
N ARG A 13 -0.90 1.80 -9.09
CA ARG A 13 -0.76 3.23 -9.37
C ARG A 13 -2.12 3.89 -9.70
N LEU A 14 -2.95 3.22 -10.50
CA LEU A 14 -4.30 3.70 -10.83
C LEU A 14 -5.22 3.70 -9.60
N ALA A 15 -5.16 2.68 -8.75
CA ALA A 15 -5.94 2.62 -7.51
C ALA A 15 -5.58 3.77 -6.56
N ARG A 16 -4.28 4.07 -6.44
CA ARG A 16 -3.80 5.22 -5.66
C ARG A 16 -4.30 6.55 -6.25
N GLU A 17 -4.16 6.74 -7.56
CA GLU A 17 -4.68 7.94 -8.24
C GLU A 17 -6.19 8.09 -7.99
N ALA A 18 -6.95 6.99 -8.00
CA ALA A 18 -8.38 7.02 -7.71
C ALA A 18 -8.68 7.43 -6.27
N ALA A 19 -7.94 6.92 -5.29
CA ALA A 19 -8.07 7.29 -3.88
C ALA A 19 -7.74 8.77 -3.65
N ASP A 20 -6.62 9.25 -4.19
CA ASP A 20 -6.21 10.67 -4.13
C ASP A 20 -7.25 11.58 -4.80
N THR A 21 -7.76 11.16 -5.97
CA THR A 21 -8.81 11.89 -6.68
C THR A 21 -10.07 11.96 -5.84
N ARG A 22 -10.50 10.86 -5.23
CA ARG A 22 -11.70 10.80 -4.37
C ARG A 22 -11.63 11.79 -3.21
N GLN A 23 -10.50 11.82 -2.51
CA GLN A 23 -10.32 12.73 -1.37
C GLN A 23 -10.49 14.20 -1.77
N ARG A 24 -10.02 14.58 -2.97
CA ARG A 24 -10.07 15.95 -3.51
C ARG A 24 -11.45 16.32 -4.09
N LEU A 25 -12.21 15.34 -4.55
CA LEU A 25 -13.54 15.56 -5.14
C LEU A 25 -14.59 16.05 -4.13
N VAL A 26 -14.52 15.57 -2.87
CA VAL A 26 -15.53 15.81 -1.83
C VAL A 26 -15.74 17.31 -1.56
N ALA A 27 -14.65 18.04 -1.33
CA ALA A 27 -14.73 19.47 -1.06
C ALA A 27 -14.97 20.31 -2.33
N GLY A 28 -14.40 19.91 -3.48
CA GLY A 28 -14.37 20.72 -4.69
C GLY A 28 -15.75 21.02 -5.29
N GLY A 29 -16.74 20.14 -5.17
CA GLY A 29 -18.08 20.33 -5.72
C GLY A 29 -18.88 21.40 -4.97
N LEU A 30 -18.78 21.41 -3.65
CA LEU A 30 -19.53 22.32 -2.78
C LEU A 30 -19.10 23.79 -2.96
N PHE A 31 -17.81 24.03 -3.18
CA PHE A 31 -17.29 25.38 -3.36
C PHE A 31 -17.88 26.10 -4.58
N TYR A 32 -18.18 25.40 -5.67
CA TYR A 32 -18.84 26.03 -6.83
C TYR A 32 -20.28 26.42 -6.53
N VAL A 33 -21.03 25.64 -5.75
CA VAL A 33 -22.37 25.98 -5.29
C VAL A 33 -22.31 27.25 -4.42
N ILE A 34 -21.40 27.27 -3.43
CA ILE A 34 -21.22 28.43 -2.54
C ILE A 34 -20.80 29.67 -3.35
N GLY A 35 -19.83 29.55 -4.23
CA GLY A 35 -19.38 30.66 -5.08
C GLY A 35 -20.49 31.23 -5.95
N TRP A 36 -21.29 30.35 -6.56
CA TRP A 36 -22.47 30.79 -7.33
C TRP A 36 -23.47 31.55 -6.47
N LEU A 37 -23.81 31.07 -5.28
CA LEU A 37 -24.69 31.74 -4.35
C LEU A 37 -24.15 33.11 -3.93
N VAL A 38 -22.86 33.23 -3.63
CA VAL A 38 -22.19 34.49 -3.29
C VAL A 38 -22.26 35.48 -4.46
N VAL A 39 -21.99 35.06 -5.67
CA VAL A 39 -21.97 35.88 -6.87
C VAL A 39 -23.41 36.35 -7.23
N SER A 40 -24.40 35.51 -7.00
CA SER A 40 -25.82 35.83 -7.27
C SER A 40 -26.53 36.61 -6.14
N ALA A 41 -25.90 36.68 -4.92
CA ALA A 41 -26.46 37.34 -3.74
C ALA A 41 -26.81 38.86 -3.92
N PRO A 42 -26.05 39.64 -4.74
CA PRO A 42 -26.42 41.04 -5.00
C PRO A 42 -27.81 41.26 -5.71
N GLY A 43 -28.54 40.16 -5.94
CA GLY A 43 -29.98 40.21 -6.27
C GLY A 43 -30.31 40.37 -7.75
N ALA A 44 -29.43 40.94 -8.57
CA ALA A 44 -29.73 41.18 -9.97
C ALA A 44 -30.00 39.87 -10.74
N VAL A 45 -29.19 38.85 -10.56
CA VAL A 45 -29.37 37.55 -11.24
C VAL A 45 -30.63 36.84 -10.76
N MET A 46 -30.86 36.82 -9.45
CA MET A 46 -31.99 36.11 -8.85
C MET A 46 -33.34 36.76 -9.23
N VAL A 47 -33.38 38.07 -9.28
CA VAL A 47 -34.63 38.83 -9.57
C VAL A 47 -34.90 38.94 -11.07
N GLN A 48 -33.87 39.25 -11.87
CA GLN A 48 -34.05 39.50 -13.31
C GLN A 48 -34.04 38.23 -14.15
N HIS A 49 -33.34 37.17 -13.68
CA HIS A 49 -33.14 35.93 -14.40
C HIS A 49 -33.44 34.69 -13.53
N THR A 50 -34.58 34.69 -12.83
CA THR A 50 -34.95 33.64 -11.84
C THR A 50 -34.85 32.22 -12.38
N LEU A 51 -35.30 31.96 -13.61
CA LEU A 51 -35.22 30.62 -14.21
C LEU A 51 -33.79 30.19 -14.49
N ALA A 52 -32.95 31.10 -15.00
CA ALA A 52 -31.55 30.84 -15.24
C ALA A 52 -30.80 30.62 -13.91
N TRP A 53 -31.09 31.43 -12.89
CA TRP A 53 -30.55 31.28 -11.56
C TRP A 53 -30.86 29.89 -10.96
N ALA A 54 -32.14 29.48 -11.02
CA ALA A 54 -32.59 28.19 -10.52
C ALA A 54 -31.95 27.03 -11.31
N GLY A 55 -31.86 27.13 -12.63
CA GLY A 55 -31.26 26.14 -13.50
C GLY A 55 -29.75 25.95 -13.23
N ILE A 56 -29.00 27.05 -13.10
CA ILE A 56 -27.56 27.01 -12.78
C ILE A 56 -27.30 26.44 -11.37
N THR A 57 -28.13 26.86 -10.39
CA THR A 57 -28.06 26.32 -9.02
C THR A 57 -28.27 24.80 -9.02
N MET A 58 -29.32 24.35 -9.71
CA MET A 58 -29.61 22.92 -9.84
C MET A 58 -28.44 22.17 -10.54
N ALA A 59 -27.89 22.75 -11.61
CA ALA A 59 -26.80 22.16 -12.34
C ALA A 59 -25.54 21.97 -11.44
N PHE A 60 -25.16 22.99 -10.66
CA PHE A 60 -24.05 22.87 -9.72
C PHE A 60 -24.34 21.85 -8.61
N MET A 61 -25.56 21.78 -8.08
CA MET A 61 -25.94 20.77 -7.08
C MET A 61 -25.88 19.35 -7.64
N VAL A 62 -26.39 19.13 -8.84
CA VAL A 62 -26.34 17.84 -9.52
C VAL A 62 -24.88 17.43 -9.78
N LEU A 63 -24.05 18.34 -10.29
CA LEU A 63 -22.63 18.07 -10.53
C LEU A 63 -21.87 17.78 -9.23
N ALA A 64 -22.19 18.48 -8.14
CA ALA A 64 -21.63 18.19 -6.82
C ALA A 64 -22.06 16.79 -6.32
N ALA A 65 -23.34 16.42 -6.48
CA ALA A 65 -23.84 15.10 -6.12
C ALA A 65 -23.19 13.98 -6.97
N LEU A 66 -23.02 14.20 -8.28
CA LEU A 66 -22.36 13.23 -9.17
C LEU A 66 -20.90 12.97 -8.81
N ARG A 67 -20.22 13.89 -8.14
CA ARG A 67 -18.86 13.68 -7.61
C ARG A 67 -18.83 12.74 -6.40
N LEU A 68 -19.93 12.68 -5.64
CA LEU A 68 -20.01 11.87 -4.42
C LEU A 68 -20.52 10.44 -4.68
N TRP A 69 -21.35 10.27 -5.73
CA TRP A 69 -22.12 9.05 -5.95
C TRP A 69 -21.31 7.77 -6.20
N PRO A 70 -20.30 7.69 -7.10
CA PRO A 70 -19.66 6.40 -7.29
C PRO A 70 -18.59 6.15 -6.21
N ALA A 71 -18.70 5.01 -5.52
CA ALA A 71 -17.62 4.50 -4.70
C ALA A 71 -16.36 4.30 -5.55
N VAL A 72 -15.20 4.40 -4.92
CA VAL A 72 -13.92 4.05 -5.57
C VAL A 72 -13.96 2.56 -5.88
N PRO A 73 -13.66 2.12 -7.11
CA PRO A 73 -13.56 0.71 -7.43
C PRO A 73 -12.45 0.06 -6.61
N ASP A 74 -12.67 -1.17 -6.19
CA ASP A 74 -11.64 -2.00 -5.56
C ASP A 74 -10.60 -2.49 -6.59
N GLU A 75 -9.53 -3.11 -6.10
CA GLU A 75 -8.47 -3.66 -6.96
C GLU A 75 -8.98 -4.78 -7.88
N GLN A 76 -10.10 -5.44 -7.52
CA GLN A 76 -10.72 -6.51 -8.31
C GLN A 76 -11.34 -5.99 -9.61
N ALA A 77 -11.68 -4.69 -9.67
CA ALA A 77 -12.18 -4.07 -10.89
C ALA A 77 -11.14 -3.99 -12.03
N GLY A 78 -9.87 -4.22 -11.72
CA GLY A 78 -8.75 -4.16 -12.65
C GLY A 78 -8.47 -2.75 -13.20
N ALA A 79 -7.39 -2.62 -13.96
CA ALA A 79 -6.94 -1.33 -14.53
C ALA A 79 -8.03 -0.64 -15.36
N ALA A 80 -8.77 -1.40 -16.17
CA ALA A 80 -9.83 -0.86 -17.04
C ALA A 80 -11.04 -0.32 -16.25
N GLY A 81 -11.41 -0.95 -15.14
CA GLY A 81 -12.50 -0.48 -14.26
C GLY A 81 -12.13 0.81 -13.55
N ILE A 82 -10.94 0.87 -12.98
CA ILE A 82 -10.41 2.05 -12.28
C ILE A 82 -10.24 3.22 -13.27
N SER A 83 -9.71 2.97 -14.46
CA SER A 83 -9.54 4.03 -15.49
C SER A 83 -10.90 4.62 -15.92
N ARG A 84 -11.92 3.80 -16.17
CA ARG A 84 -13.29 4.28 -16.51
C ARG A 84 -13.89 5.14 -15.40
N TRP A 85 -13.68 4.75 -14.15
CA TRP A 85 -14.13 5.55 -13.01
C TRP A 85 -13.42 6.90 -12.97
N LEU A 86 -12.10 6.93 -13.12
CA LEU A 86 -11.31 8.17 -13.20
C LEU A 86 -11.76 9.05 -14.34
N ASP A 87 -11.99 8.52 -15.53
CA ASP A 87 -12.42 9.28 -16.70
C ASP A 87 -13.80 9.90 -16.50
N ARG A 88 -14.72 9.17 -15.88
CA ARG A 88 -16.04 9.69 -15.51
C ARG A 88 -15.93 10.83 -14.50
N GLN A 89 -15.13 10.68 -13.45
CA GLN A 89 -14.94 11.72 -12.44
C GLN A 89 -14.31 12.98 -13.04
N TRP A 90 -13.29 12.80 -13.87
CA TRP A 90 -12.69 13.92 -14.59
C TRP A 90 -13.67 14.64 -15.52
N SER A 91 -14.57 13.92 -16.17
CA SER A 91 -15.62 14.53 -17.01
C SER A 91 -16.53 15.41 -16.17
N VAL A 92 -17.00 14.96 -15.01
CA VAL A 92 -17.81 15.76 -14.10
C VAL A 92 -17.07 17.00 -13.60
N VAL A 93 -15.80 16.87 -13.27
CA VAL A 93 -14.94 17.99 -12.85
C VAL A 93 -14.80 19.03 -13.96
N LEU A 94 -14.52 18.59 -15.19
CA LEU A 94 -14.35 19.51 -16.33
C LEU A 94 -15.67 20.17 -16.75
N VAL A 95 -16.80 19.47 -16.70
CA VAL A 95 -18.13 20.05 -16.94
C VAL A 95 -18.44 21.12 -15.89
N THR A 96 -18.10 20.88 -14.62
CA THR A 96 -18.28 21.91 -13.57
C THR A 96 -17.40 23.14 -13.84
N ALA A 97 -16.16 22.92 -14.27
CA ALA A 97 -15.23 24.00 -14.65
C ALA A 97 -15.76 24.81 -15.83
N ALA A 98 -16.30 24.15 -16.87
CA ALA A 98 -16.89 24.78 -18.02
C ALA A 98 -18.17 25.58 -17.66
N LEU A 99 -19.02 25.02 -16.79
CA LEU A 99 -20.21 25.73 -16.30
C LEU A 99 -19.83 27.02 -15.58
N TRP A 100 -18.79 26.96 -14.71
CA TRP A 100 -18.29 28.17 -14.03
C TRP A 100 -17.76 29.21 -15.02
N GLY A 101 -16.96 28.81 -16.00
CA GLY A 101 -16.44 29.70 -17.05
C GLY A 101 -17.57 30.31 -17.86
N GLY A 102 -18.63 29.56 -18.15
CA GLY A 102 -19.87 30.10 -18.80
C GLY A 102 -20.57 31.12 -17.94
N VAL A 103 -20.74 30.86 -16.65
CA VAL A 103 -21.30 31.81 -15.68
C VAL A 103 -20.49 33.10 -15.61
N LEU A 104 -19.16 32.98 -15.48
CA LEU A 104 -18.25 34.13 -15.49
C LEU A 104 -18.39 34.94 -16.78
N SER A 105 -18.43 34.26 -17.94
CA SER A 105 -18.58 34.90 -19.23
C SER A 105 -19.90 35.68 -19.30
N TRP A 106 -20.99 35.10 -18.83
CA TRP A 106 -22.29 35.78 -18.78
C TRP A 106 -22.25 37.02 -17.91
N ILE A 107 -21.71 36.95 -16.68
CA ILE A 107 -21.60 38.07 -15.74
C ILE A 107 -20.72 39.20 -16.30
N LEU A 108 -19.66 38.87 -17.01
CA LEU A 108 -18.75 39.87 -17.60
C LEU A 108 -19.44 40.62 -18.81
N LEU A 109 -20.23 39.90 -19.62
CA LEU A 109 -20.83 40.44 -20.83
C LEU A 109 -22.16 41.16 -20.61
N ASP A 110 -22.87 40.85 -19.54
CA ASP A 110 -24.16 41.46 -19.24
C ASP A 110 -23.98 42.71 -18.35
N PRO A 111 -24.29 43.92 -18.85
CA PRO A 111 -24.17 45.16 -18.08
C PRO A 111 -25.08 45.20 -16.83
N HIS A 112 -26.20 44.49 -16.85
CA HIS A 112 -27.15 44.43 -15.71
C HIS A 112 -26.57 43.61 -14.53
N LEU A 113 -25.53 42.80 -14.78
CA LEU A 113 -24.87 41.99 -13.78
C LEU A 113 -23.54 42.59 -13.27
N ALA A 114 -23.24 43.84 -13.62
CA ALA A 114 -22.00 44.52 -13.26
C ALA A 114 -21.70 44.48 -11.74
N GLY A 115 -22.74 44.57 -10.89
CA GLY A 115 -22.57 44.47 -9.42
C GLY A 115 -22.03 43.14 -8.92
N GLY A 116 -22.11 42.07 -9.71
CA GLY A 116 -21.56 40.73 -9.35
C GLY A 116 -20.15 40.47 -9.88
N ARG A 117 -19.58 41.31 -10.74
CA ARG A 117 -18.30 41.06 -11.45
C ARG A 117 -17.12 40.86 -10.50
N SER A 118 -16.95 41.73 -9.51
CA SER A 118 -15.85 41.63 -8.56
C SER A 118 -15.91 40.33 -7.76
N ALA A 119 -17.08 39.90 -7.28
CA ALA A 119 -17.27 38.65 -6.59
C ALA A 119 -16.98 37.44 -7.52
N ALA A 120 -17.43 37.49 -8.78
CA ALA A 120 -17.17 36.45 -9.77
C ALA A 120 -15.66 36.31 -10.08
N LEU A 121 -14.95 37.42 -10.23
CA LEU A 121 -13.51 37.44 -10.46
C LEU A 121 -12.73 36.85 -9.25
N LEU A 122 -13.08 37.24 -8.02
CA LEU A 122 -12.48 36.70 -6.80
C LEU A 122 -12.70 35.17 -6.67
N CYS A 123 -13.94 34.73 -6.89
CA CYS A 123 -14.27 33.31 -6.89
C CYS A 123 -13.50 32.56 -7.99
N THR A 124 -13.37 33.16 -9.19
CA THR A 124 -12.63 32.57 -10.32
C THR A 124 -11.15 32.39 -9.97
N ILE A 125 -10.52 33.40 -9.37
CA ILE A 125 -9.14 33.33 -8.88
C ILE A 125 -9.00 32.20 -7.87
N ALA A 126 -9.86 32.14 -6.86
CA ALA A 126 -9.85 31.10 -5.84
C ALA A 126 -10.03 29.70 -6.45
N PHE A 127 -11.00 29.52 -7.34
CA PHE A 127 -11.26 28.22 -7.96
C PHE A 127 -10.16 27.78 -8.92
N ALA A 128 -9.60 28.68 -9.72
CA ALA A 128 -8.50 28.37 -10.62
C ALA A 128 -7.24 27.98 -9.83
N THR A 129 -6.93 28.70 -8.73
CA THR A 129 -5.83 28.34 -7.83
C THR A 129 -6.03 26.96 -7.20
N ALA A 130 -7.20 26.75 -6.59
CA ALA A 130 -7.57 25.50 -5.95
C ALA A 130 -7.52 24.34 -6.97
N PHE A 131 -8.00 24.58 -8.19
CA PHE A 131 -7.97 23.59 -9.27
C PHE A 131 -6.53 23.25 -9.68
N ALA A 132 -5.69 24.26 -9.90
CA ALA A 132 -4.31 24.07 -10.28
C ALA A 132 -3.51 23.27 -9.21
N HIS A 133 -3.83 23.50 -7.93
CA HIS A 133 -3.15 22.82 -6.82
C HIS A 133 -3.68 21.39 -6.60
N ASN A 134 -4.98 21.20 -6.61
CA ASN A 134 -5.59 19.92 -6.28
C ASN A 134 -5.61 18.92 -7.43
N TYR A 135 -5.59 19.37 -8.68
CA TYR A 135 -5.78 18.50 -9.85
C TYR A 135 -4.53 18.36 -10.74
N ALA A 136 -3.34 18.67 -10.21
CA ALA A 136 -2.07 18.53 -10.92
C ALA A 136 -1.69 17.08 -11.31
N LEU A 137 -2.44 16.06 -10.85
CA LEU A 137 -2.21 14.64 -11.13
C LEU A 137 -2.14 14.32 -12.64
N ARG A 138 -3.06 14.90 -13.43
CA ARG A 138 -3.11 14.74 -14.89
C ARG A 138 -2.94 16.09 -15.57
N ARG A 139 -1.70 16.40 -15.96
CA ARG A 139 -1.29 17.70 -16.51
C ARG A 139 -2.26 18.26 -17.56
N ASN A 140 -2.58 17.48 -18.60
CA ASN A 140 -3.42 17.97 -19.70
C ASN A 140 -4.85 18.28 -19.27
N ARG A 141 -5.42 17.46 -18.37
CA ARG A 141 -6.78 17.69 -17.83
C ARG A 141 -6.79 18.85 -16.84
N ALA A 142 -5.71 19.02 -16.06
CA ALA A 142 -5.56 20.15 -15.16
C ALA A 142 -5.44 21.47 -15.94
N LEU A 143 -4.64 21.52 -17.00
CA LEU A 143 -4.53 22.65 -17.90
C LEU A 143 -5.88 23.02 -18.51
N LEU A 144 -6.62 22.03 -19.02
CA LEU A 144 -7.95 22.25 -19.59
C LEU A 144 -8.93 22.80 -18.54
N GLY A 145 -8.95 22.24 -17.33
CA GLY A 145 -9.84 22.71 -16.27
C GLY A 145 -9.53 24.12 -15.82
N VAL A 146 -8.25 24.46 -15.65
CA VAL A 146 -7.83 25.83 -15.34
C VAL A 146 -8.21 26.79 -16.47
N ALA A 147 -8.01 26.41 -17.74
CA ALA A 147 -8.40 27.21 -18.89
C ALA A 147 -9.92 27.46 -18.92
N LEU A 148 -10.73 26.43 -18.70
CA LEU A 148 -12.20 26.55 -18.66
C LEU A 148 -12.69 27.50 -17.57
N ILE A 149 -12.08 27.48 -16.38
CA ILE A 149 -12.46 28.36 -15.26
C ILE A 149 -11.98 29.77 -15.48
N TYR A 150 -10.71 29.95 -15.88
CA TYR A 150 -10.02 31.23 -15.77
C TYR A 150 -9.93 32.02 -17.08
N LEU A 151 -9.76 31.34 -18.21
CA LEU A 151 -9.53 32.00 -19.50
C LEU A 151 -10.62 33.03 -19.93
N PRO A 152 -11.91 32.86 -19.58
CA PRO A 152 -12.89 33.91 -19.85
C PRO A 152 -12.56 35.28 -19.25
N ALA A 153 -11.89 35.31 -18.06
CA ALA A 153 -11.55 36.59 -17.41
C ALA A 153 -10.63 37.47 -18.28
N PRO A 154 -9.38 37.07 -18.63
CA PRO A 154 -8.48 37.92 -19.41
C PRO A 154 -8.97 38.18 -20.84
N LEU A 155 -9.84 37.32 -21.41
CA LEU A 155 -10.36 37.49 -22.76
C LEU A 155 -11.55 38.45 -22.85
N LEU A 156 -12.41 38.49 -21.82
CA LEU A 156 -13.65 39.26 -21.85
C LEU A 156 -13.57 40.56 -21.06
N LEU A 157 -12.69 40.62 -20.03
CA LEU A 157 -12.53 41.79 -19.18
C LEU A 157 -12.28 43.10 -19.97
N PRO A 158 -11.41 43.11 -21.03
CA PRO A 158 -11.20 44.32 -21.86
C PRO A 158 -12.45 44.83 -22.62
N ARG A 159 -13.55 44.05 -22.60
CA ARG A 159 -14.85 44.45 -23.20
C ARG A 159 -15.82 45.03 -22.19
N THR A 160 -15.37 45.12 -20.94
CA THR A 160 -16.17 45.64 -19.82
C THR A 160 -15.72 47.07 -19.47
N ASP A 161 -16.49 47.77 -18.64
CA ASP A 161 -16.13 49.09 -18.12
C ASP A 161 -15.25 49.02 -16.87
N GLU A 162 -14.56 47.87 -16.66
CA GLU A 162 -13.66 47.67 -15.51
C GLU A 162 -12.37 48.48 -15.66
N SER A 163 -11.76 48.82 -14.53
CA SER A 163 -10.56 49.66 -14.53
C SER A 163 -9.33 48.86 -15.07
N LEU A 164 -8.43 49.61 -15.71
CA LEU A 164 -7.14 49.06 -16.15
C LEU A 164 -6.38 48.30 -15.05
N ALA A 165 -6.56 48.75 -13.77
CA ALA A 165 -5.93 48.07 -12.64
C ALA A 165 -6.44 46.64 -12.45
N VAL A 166 -7.72 46.37 -12.70
CA VAL A 166 -8.32 45.03 -12.66
C VAL A 166 -7.77 44.18 -13.80
N GLU A 167 -7.70 44.71 -15.01
CA GLU A 167 -7.16 44.02 -16.18
C GLU A 167 -5.70 43.62 -15.96
N VAL A 168 -4.86 44.56 -15.47
CA VAL A 168 -3.43 44.29 -15.16
C VAL A 168 -3.32 43.24 -14.06
N THR A 169 -4.16 43.28 -13.03
CA THR A 169 -4.17 42.28 -11.94
C THR A 169 -4.49 40.90 -12.47
N VAL A 170 -5.52 40.78 -13.32
CA VAL A 170 -5.90 39.49 -13.94
C VAL A 170 -4.76 38.99 -14.86
N ALA A 171 -4.14 39.89 -15.65
CA ALA A 171 -2.99 39.48 -16.48
C ALA A 171 -1.80 38.99 -15.67
N ALA A 172 -1.43 39.72 -14.60
CA ALA A 172 -0.35 39.30 -13.69
C ALA A 172 -0.67 37.95 -13.02
N TYR A 173 -1.92 37.77 -12.62
CA TYR A 173 -2.37 36.52 -12.02
C TYR A 173 -2.31 35.34 -13.01
N SER A 174 -2.47 35.56 -14.31
CA SER A 174 -2.30 34.51 -15.33
C SER A 174 -0.90 33.90 -15.27
N ILE A 175 0.14 34.75 -15.08
CA ILE A 175 1.53 34.31 -14.96
C ILE A 175 1.70 33.49 -13.66
N TYR A 176 1.18 33.98 -12.56
CA TYR A 176 1.20 33.27 -11.27
C TYR A 176 0.55 31.89 -11.38
N LEU A 177 -0.62 31.81 -11.99
CA LEU A 177 -1.38 30.58 -12.16
C LEU A 177 -0.61 29.55 -13.00
N ALA A 178 0.06 29.99 -14.07
CA ALA A 178 0.93 29.11 -14.86
C ALA A 178 2.10 28.57 -14.04
N VAL A 179 2.75 29.41 -13.22
CA VAL A 179 3.84 29.00 -12.35
C VAL A 179 3.35 27.98 -11.31
N VAL A 180 2.20 28.26 -10.66
CA VAL A 180 1.60 27.35 -9.66
C VAL A 180 1.30 25.99 -10.27
N LEU A 181 0.68 25.96 -11.46
CA LEU A 181 0.32 24.70 -12.12
C LEU A 181 1.57 23.87 -12.47
N LEU A 182 2.60 24.51 -13.02
CA LEU A 182 3.86 23.84 -13.36
C LEU A 182 4.59 23.32 -12.11
N ARG A 183 4.58 24.11 -11.03
CA ARG A 183 5.18 23.74 -9.76
C ARG A 183 4.44 22.57 -9.12
N SER A 184 3.13 22.64 -8.99
CA SER A 184 2.30 21.59 -8.39
C SER A 184 2.43 20.27 -9.14
N TYR A 185 2.52 20.32 -10.47
CA TYR A 185 2.78 19.11 -11.27
C TYR A 185 4.16 18.50 -10.97
N ARG A 186 5.22 19.34 -10.89
CA ARG A 186 6.57 18.85 -10.55
C ARG A 186 6.64 18.25 -9.15
N GLU A 187 6.04 18.94 -8.17
CA GLU A 187 5.98 18.45 -6.78
C GLU A 187 5.28 17.08 -6.71
N TYR A 188 4.17 16.92 -7.43
CA TYR A 188 3.47 15.64 -7.50
C TYR A 188 4.32 14.52 -8.11
N GLN A 189 5.04 14.78 -9.20
CA GLN A 189 5.94 13.80 -9.81
C GLN A 189 7.09 13.43 -8.86
N GLN A 190 7.70 14.41 -8.19
CA GLN A 190 8.76 14.16 -7.21
C GLN A 190 8.28 13.29 -6.05
N HIS A 191 7.05 13.50 -5.57
CA HIS A 191 6.45 12.64 -4.54
C HIS A 191 6.29 11.18 -5.02
N LEU A 192 5.87 10.97 -6.26
CA LEU A 192 5.76 9.61 -6.82
C LEU A 192 7.13 8.94 -6.94
N ASP A 193 8.13 9.64 -7.48
CA ASP A 193 9.50 9.13 -7.64
C ASP A 193 10.14 8.78 -6.28
N LEU A 194 9.94 9.64 -5.27
CA LEU A 194 10.41 9.38 -3.91
C LEU A 194 9.77 8.14 -3.29
N TYR A 195 8.48 7.96 -3.51
CA TYR A 195 7.75 6.79 -3.03
C TYR A 195 8.25 5.50 -3.65
N ASP A 196 8.47 5.51 -4.97
CA ASP A 196 9.02 4.36 -5.69
C ASP A 196 10.46 4.04 -5.23
N ALA A 197 11.29 5.07 -4.98
CA ALA A 197 12.64 4.91 -4.45
C ALA A 197 12.65 4.32 -3.02
N LEU A 198 11.79 4.81 -2.14
CA LEU A 198 11.65 4.29 -0.77
C LEU A 198 11.20 2.82 -0.76
N ARG A 199 10.24 2.46 -1.61
CA ARG A 199 9.78 1.08 -1.77
C ARG A 199 10.92 0.18 -2.23
N LEU A 200 11.65 0.58 -3.26
CA LEU A 200 12.79 -0.18 -3.77
C LEU A 200 13.88 -0.35 -2.70
N GLN A 201 14.18 0.71 -1.96
CA GLN A 201 15.15 0.65 -0.86
C GLN A 201 14.69 -0.29 0.27
N ARG A 202 13.41 -0.26 0.64
CA ARG A 202 12.83 -1.19 1.60
C ARG A 202 12.94 -2.64 1.14
N ASP A 203 12.57 -2.93 -0.12
CA ASP A 203 12.67 -4.27 -0.71
C ASP A 203 14.11 -4.76 -0.76
N GLN A 204 15.07 -3.87 -1.06
CA GLN A 204 16.50 -4.20 -0.99
C GLN A 204 16.95 -4.50 0.44
N TYR A 205 16.50 -3.70 1.42
CA TYR A 205 16.81 -3.93 2.83
C TYR A 205 16.25 -5.27 3.31
N GLU A 206 15.00 -5.58 2.98
CA GLU A 206 14.38 -6.88 3.29
C GLU A 206 15.13 -8.04 2.61
N ARG A 207 15.62 -7.84 1.38
CA ARG A 207 16.46 -8.83 0.68
C ARG A 207 17.83 -9.02 1.31
N LEU A 208 18.41 -7.99 1.88
CA LEU A 208 19.73 -8.06 2.54
C LEU A 208 19.62 -8.52 3.99
N SER A 209 18.46 -8.38 4.62
CA SER A 209 18.21 -8.85 5.98
C SER A 209 18.41 -10.36 6.06
N ARG A 210 19.11 -10.81 7.10
CA ARG A 210 19.27 -12.22 7.47
C ARG A 210 18.36 -12.64 8.61
N ILE A 211 17.55 -11.71 9.11
CA ILE A 211 16.67 -11.90 10.27
C ILE A 211 15.22 -11.91 9.80
N ASP A 212 14.41 -12.79 10.38
CA ASP A 212 12.96 -12.80 10.22
C ASP A 212 12.36 -11.64 11.05
N PRO A 213 11.63 -10.71 10.44
CA PRO A 213 11.17 -9.48 11.12
C PRO A 213 10.13 -9.75 12.21
N LEU A 214 9.39 -10.86 12.13
CA LEU A 214 8.38 -11.21 13.12
C LEU A 214 9.00 -11.85 14.36
N THR A 215 9.83 -12.87 14.17
CA THR A 215 10.32 -13.73 15.25
C THR A 215 11.71 -13.36 15.76
N GLY A 216 12.45 -12.51 15.04
CA GLY A 216 13.81 -12.11 15.38
C GLY A 216 14.85 -13.24 15.32
N VAL A 217 14.51 -14.41 14.81
CA VAL A 217 15.47 -15.48 14.48
C VAL A 217 16.01 -15.28 13.05
N ALA A 218 17.00 -16.07 12.64
CA ALA A 218 17.47 -16.01 11.27
C ALA A 218 16.34 -16.40 10.28
N ASN A 219 16.36 -15.83 9.07
CA ASN A 219 15.40 -16.18 8.05
C ASN A 219 15.89 -17.33 7.16
N ARG A 220 15.05 -17.81 6.25
CA ARG A 220 15.36 -18.90 5.30
C ARG A 220 16.65 -18.68 4.51
N ARG A 221 16.95 -17.42 4.13
CA ARG A 221 18.20 -17.11 3.39
C ARG A 221 19.43 -17.32 4.26
N ALA A 222 19.39 -16.81 5.49
CA ALA A 222 20.46 -16.99 6.45
C ALA A 222 20.67 -18.48 6.77
N PHE A 223 19.59 -19.25 6.84
CA PHE A 223 19.63 -20.70 7.02
C PHE A 223 20.39 -21.41 5.89
N GLY A 224 20.13 -21.07 4.63
CA GLY A 224 20.86 -21.67 3.50
C GLY A 224 22.36 -21.42 3.57
N GLY A 225 22.78 -20.18 3.86
CA GLY A 225 24.20 -19.87 4.04
C GLY A 225 24.84 -20.56 5.24
N ALA A 226 24.11 -20.68 6.37
CA ALA A 226 24.59 -21.42 7.55
C ALA A 226 24.68 -22.90 7.25
N LEU A 227 23.75 -23.48 6.52
CA LEU A 227 23.77 -24.88 6.12
C LEU A 227 25.01 -25.19 5.27
N GLU A 228 25.27 -24.41 4.23
CA GLU A 228 26.49 -24.59 3.40
C GLU A 228 27.78 -24.49 4.23
N HIS A 229 27.84 -23.50 5.13
CA HIS A 229 28.99 -23.33 6.02
C HIS A 229 29.19 -24.55 6.93
N HIS A 230 28.15 -25.02 7.61
CA HIS A 230 28.24 -26.15 8.54
C HIS A 230 28.48 -27.50 7.84
N VAL A 231 27.96 -27.69 6.62
CA VAL A 231 28.30 -28.85 5.79
C VAL A 231 29.80 -28.87 5.45
N GLY A 232 30.33 -27.69 5.05
CA GLY A 232 31.79 -27.57 4.81
C GLY A 232 32.63 -27.84 6.05
N GLU A 233 32.16 -27.37 7.20
CA GLU A 233 32.83 -27.62 8.48
C GLU A 233 32.75 -29.08 8.90
N ALA A 234 31.61 -29.72 8.78
CA ALA A 234 31.42 -31.14 9.06
C ALA A 234 32.39 -32.00 8.23
N ARG A 235 32.50 -31.72 6.92
CA ARG A 235 33.49 -32.42 6.04
C ARG A 235 34.92 -32.20 6.44
N ARG A 236 35.28 -30.97 6.85
CA ARG A 236 36.67 -30.66 7.26
C ARG A 236 37.04 -31.26 8.61
N THR A 237 36.10 -31.37 9.54
CA THR A 237 36.36 -31.80 10.92
C THR A 237 36.04 -33.27 11.18
N GLY A 238 35.35 -33.96 10.26
CA GLY A 238 34.85 -35.33 10.45
C GLY A 238 33.69 -35.41 11.48
N ARG A 239 33.12 -34.27 11.90
CA ARG A 239 32.01 -34.23 12.89
C ARG A 239 30.66 -34.27 12.20
N PRO A 240 29.66 -34.95 12.76
CA PRO A 240 28.34 -35.00 12.20
C PRO A 240 27.67 -33.61 12.26
N LEU A 241 26.70 -33.35 11.37
CA LEU A 241 25.82 -32.20 11.41
C LEU A 241 24.38 -32.69 11.43
N ALA A 242 23.65 -32.41 12.51
CA ALA A 242 22.23 -32.69 12.56
C ALA A 242 21.41 -31.48 12.11
N MET A 243 20.30 -31.77 11.46
CA MET A 243 19.28 -30.79 11.05
C MET A 243 17.91 -31.21 11.59
N LEU A 244 17.21 -30.22 12.15
CA LEU A 244 15.80 -30.37 12.53
C LEU A 244 14.99 -29.46 11.64
N VAL A 245 13.89 -29.99 11.10
CA VAL A 245 12.81 -29.21 10.47
C VAL A 245 11.56 -29.38 11.33
N LEU A 246 11.01 -28.26 11.76
CA LEU A 246 9.88 -28.20 12.69
C LEU A 246 8.71 -27.48 12.02
N ASP A 247 7.50 -27.97 12.27
CA ASP A 247 6.27 -27.33 11.79
C ASP A 247 5.21 -27.38 12.89
N LEU A 248 4.58 -26.23 13.15
CA LEU A 248 3.54 -26.10 14.16
C LEU A 248 2.26 -26.80 13.70
N ASP A 249 1.81 -27.77 14.49
CA ASP A 249 0.64 -28.56 14.16
C ASP A 249 -0.64 -27.71 14.23
N HIS A 250 -1.44 -27.76 13.16
CA HIS A 250 -2.73 -27.07 13.08
C HIS A 250 -2.64 -25.54 13.24
N PHE A 251 -1.53 -24.91 12.88
CA PHE A 251 -1.35 -23.46 13.02
C PHE A 251 -2.42 -22.63 12.29
N LYS A 252 -2.91 -23.11 11.14
CA LYS A 252 -4.04 -22.47 10.44
C LYS A 252 -5.27 -22.34 11.34
N ARG A 253 -5.57 -23.36 12.18
CA ARG A 253 -6.68 -23.30 13.13
C ARG A 253 -6.50 -22.20 14.17
N VAL A 254 -5.26 -21.95 14.61
CA VAL A 254 -4.96 -20.83 15.52
C VAL A 254 -5.33 -19.50 14.88
N ASN A 255 -4.95 -19.30 13.60
CA ASN A 255 -5.34 -18.09 12.88
C ASN A 255 -6.86 -17.97 12.67
N ASP A 256 -7.52 -19.08 12.34
CA ASP A 256 -8.96 -19.11 12.06
C ASP A 256 -9.80 -18.86 13.33
N GLU A 257 -9.36 -19.36 14.49
CA GLU A 257 -10.07 -19.24 15.78
C GLU A 257 -9.72 -17.97 16.57
N HIS A 258 -8.47 -17.50 16.50
CA HIS A 258 -7.96 -16.41 17.35
C HIS A 258 -7.48 -15.18 16.55
N GLY A 259 -7.51 -15.23 15.22
CA GLY A 259 -7.05 -14.16 14.35
C GLY A 259 -5.54 -14.17 14.10
N HIS A 260 -5.12 -13.42 13.09
CA HIS A 260 -3.72 -13.37 12.65
C HIS A 260 -2.77 -12.78 13.71
N ASP A 261 -3.21 -11.82 14.51
CA ASP A 261 -2.39 -11.24 15.57
C ASP A 261 -2.00 -12.27 16.63
N ALA A 262 -2.93 -13.18 16.98
CA ALA A 262 -2.68 -14.28 17.89
C ALA A 262 -1.74 -15.33 17.26
N GLY A 263 -1.88 -15.60 15.96
CA GLY A 263 -0.96 -16.44 15.21
C GLY A 263 0.46 -15.88 15.21
N ASP A 264 0.62 -14.60 14.95
CA ASP A 264 1.92 -13.92 14.99
C ASP A 264 2.55 -13.99 16.40
N ALA A 265 1.77 -13.72 17.45
CA ALA A 265 2.23 -13.87 18.82
C ALA A 265 2.62 -15.32 19.16
N CYS A 266 1.89 -16.31 18.63
CA CYS A 266 2.23 -17.74 18.76
C CYS A 266 3.60 -18.04 18.14
N LEU A 267 3.86 -17.57 16.91
CA LEU A 267 5.15 -17.75 16.22
C LEU A 267 6.32 -17.11 16.99
N VAL A 268 6.13 -15.92 17.54
CA VAL A 268 7.14 -15.24 18.36
C VAL A 268 7.45 -16.06 19.61
N ARG A 269 6.41 -16.49 20.36
CA ARG A 269 6.60 -17.30 21.58
C ARG A 269 7.20 -18.68 21.30
N PHE A 270 6.86 -19.30 20.18
CA PHE A 270 7.45 -20.54 19.73
C PHE A 270 8.96 -20.36 19.45
N ALA A 271 9.33 -19.33 18.70
CA ALA A 271 10.72 -19.01 18.40
C ALA A 271 11.53 -18.72 19.67
N ASP A 272 10.97 -17.98 20.63
CA ASP A 272 11.62 -17.69 21.90
C ASP A 272 11.89 -18.98 22.69
N ARG A 273 10.90 -19.86 22.81
CA ARG A 273 11.07 -21.16 23.50
C ARG A 273 12.09 -22.05 22.80
N LEU A 274 12.07 -22.08 21.46
CA LEU A 274 13.04 -22.86 20.69
C LEU A 274 14.46 -22.31 20.89
N ARG A 275 14.63 -20.99 20.95
CA ARG A 275 15.92 -20.34 21.24
C ARG A 275 16.44 -20.67 22.65
N GLU A 276 15.56 -20.72 23.66
CA GLU A 276 15.90 -21.09 25.04
C GLU A 276 16.39 -22.55 25.14
N MET A 277 15.83 -23.44 24.35
CA MET A 277 16.18 -24.87 24.39
C MET A 277 17.39 -25.23 23.51
N VAL A 278 17.60 -24.50 22.42
CA VAL A 278 18.71 -24.75 21.49
C VAL A 278 19.91 -23.87 21.87
N GLN A 279 20.56 -24.20 22.99
CA GLN A 279 21.77 -23.50 23.48
C GLN A 279 23.09 -24.21 23.11
N ALA A 280 23.04 -25.09 22.11
CA ALA A 280 24.25 -25.80 21.67
C ALA A 280 25.25 -24.84 21.01
N PRO A 281 26.57 -24.97 21.30
CA PRO A 281 27.57 -24.14 20.65
C PRO A 281 27.54 -24.26 19.13
N GLY A 282 27.43 -23.14 18.43
CA GLY A 282 27.34 -23.10 16.97
C GLY A 282 25.96 -23.49 16.39
N ALA A 283 24.96 -23.75 17.22
CA ALA A 283 23.62 -24.02 16.75
C ALA A 283 23.04 -22.80 15.98
N HIS A 284 22.32 -23.09 14.90
CA HIS A 284 21.70 -22.05 14.08
C HIS A 284 20.19 -22.28 13.99
N LEU A 285 19.42 -21.32 14.46
CA LEU A 285 17.96 -21.33 14.46
C LEU A 285 17.43 -20.35 13.43
N SER A 286 16.48 -20.80 12.60
CA SER A 286 15.86 -19.98 11.57
C SER A 286 14.37 -20.28 11.43
N ARG A 287 13.62 -19.29 10.96
CA ARG A 287 12.28 -19.47 10.41
C ARG A 287 12.39 -19.67 8.90
N LEU A 288 11.87 -20.80 8.41
CA LEU A 288 11.97 -21.19 7.00
C LEU A 288 10.83 -20.62 6.16
N GLY A 289 9.68 -20.33 6.77
CA GLY A 289 8.52 -19.70 6.15
C GLY A 289 7.22 -20.14 6.84
N GLY A 290 6.20 -19.30 6.85
CA GLY A 290 4.93 -19.62 7.51
C GLY A 290 5.11 -20.05 8.95
N GLU A 291 4.73 -21.29 9.24
CA GLU A 291 4.88 -21.97 10.53
C GLU A 291 6.07 -22.93 10.65
N GLU A 292 6.98 -22.88 9.66
CA GLU A 292 8.13 -23.79 9.60
C GLU A 292 9.41 -23.16 10.18
N PHE A 293 10.14 -23.93 10.98
CA PHE A 293 11.43 -23.56 11.56
C PHE A 293 12.51 -24.59 11.22
N GLY A 294 13.75 -24.15 11.16
CA GLY A 294 14.92 -25.00 10.95
C GLY A 294 15.97 -24.79 12.02
N VAL A 295 16.57 -25.87 12.47
CA VAL A 295 17.70 -25.85 13.43
C VAL A 295 18.85 -26.67 12.88
N LEU A 296 20.06 -26.10 12.91
CA LEU A 296 21.32 -26.82 12.63
C LEU A 296 22.05 -27.03 13.95
N LEU A 297 22.49 -28.27 14.18
CA LEU A 297 23.21 -28.70 15.38
C LEU A 297 24.56 -29.30 14.98
N PRO A 298 25.63 -28.49 14.88
CA PRO A 298 26.98 -29.00 14.56
C PRO A 298 27.50 -29.94 15.65
N GLY A 299 28.06 -31.08 15.24
CA GLY A 299 28.65 -32.09 16.14
C GLY A 299 27.63 -33.03 16.80
N TYR A 300 26.34 -32.94 16.44
CA TYR A 300 25.30 -33.81 17.01
C TYR A 300 25.06 -35.04 16.11
N ALA A 301 25.16 -36.23 16.70
CA ALA A 301 24.72 -37.48 16.09
C ALA A 301 23.19 -37.64 16.22
N ALA A 302 22.61 -38.61 15.52
CA ALA A 302 21.19 -38.83 15.42
C ALA A 302 20.46 -38.93 16.77
N ASP A 303 21.00 -39.72 17.67
CA ASP A 303 20.39 -39.95 19.00
C ASP A 303 20.40 -38.66 19.85
N ALA A 304 21.50 -37.92 19.83
CA ALA A 304 21.62 -36.67 20.56
C ALA A 304 20.68 -35.59 19.98
N ALA A 305 20.57 -35.50 18.66
CA ALA A 305 19.65 -34.59 18.00
C ALA A 305 18.18 -34.97 18.25
N ALA A 306 17.86 -36.26 18.27
CA ALA A 306 16.51 -36.75 18.59
C ALA A 306 16.11 -36.41 20.04
N VAL A 307 17.04 -36.49 21.00
CA VAL A 307 16.80 -36.09 22.39
C VAL A 307 16.49 -34.60 22.49
N VAL A 308 17.22 -33.74 21.78
CA VAL A 308 16.93 -32.29 21.74
C VAL A 308 15.54 -32.04 21.13
N ALA A 309 15.23 -32.69 20.01
CA ALA A 309 13.95 -32.56 19.34
C ALA A 309 12.79 -33.02 20.22
N GLU A 310 12.89 -34.18 20.86
CA GLU A 310 11.86 -34.72 21.76
C GLU A 310 11.71 -33.88 23.02
N GLY A 311 12.79 -33.36 23.57
CA GLY A 311 12.74 -32.43 24.70
C GLY A 311 11.95 -31.16 24.37
N PHE A 312 12.16 -30.62 23.16
CA PHE A 312 11.40 -29.46 22.69
C PHE A 312 9.91 -29.79 22.47
N ARG A 313 9.59 -30.86 21.77
CA ARG A 313 8.24 -31.35 21.57
C ARG A 313 7.50 -31.53 22.89
N ALA A 314 8.09 -32.26 23.82
CA ALA A 314 7.50 -32.51 25.13
C ALA A 314 7.30 -31.21 25.96
N SER A 315 8.23 -30.28 25.85
CA SER A 315 8.12 -28.95 26.49
C SER A 315 6.89 -28.16 25.99
N LEU A 316 6.58 -28.22 24.69
CA LEU A 316 5.38 -27.56 24.13
C LEU A 316 4.08 -28.26 24.57
N GLU A 317 4.07 -29.60 24.56
CA GLU A 317 2.93 -30.38 24.99
C GLU A 317 2.59 -30.16 26.46
N GLN A 318 3.61 -30.09 27.32
CA GLN A 318 3.43 -29.94 28.77
C GLN A 318 3.17 -28.51 29.23
N ARG A 319 3.65 -27.52 28.49
CA ARG A 319 3.55 -26.09 28.84
C ARG A 319 3.04 -25.27 27.66
N PRO A 320 1.74 -24.90 27.66
CA PRO A 320 1.17 -24.01 26.64
C PRO A 320 1.93 -22.71 26.49
N LEU A 321 1.95 -22.15 25.28
CA LEU A 321 2.51 -20.84 25.02
C LEU A 321 1.67 -19.76 25.69
N GLN A 322 2.31 -18.85 26.41
CA GLN A 322 1.62 -17.74 27.07
C GLN A 322 1.45 -16.57 26.09
N LEU A 323 0.23 -16.36 25.62
CA LEU A 323 -0.16 -15.20 24.81
C LEU A 323 -0.85 -14.15 25.69
N ARG A 324 -1.16 -12.99 25.13
CA ARG A 324 -1.87 -11.93 25.85
C ARG A 324 -3.31 -12.34 26.21
N GLU A 325 -3.94 -13.11 25.35
CA GLU A 325 -5.33 -13.59 25.49
C GLU A 325 -5.43 -14.82 26.40
N GLY A 326 -4.29 -15.40 26.79
CA GLY A 326 -4.23 -16.58 27.64
C GLY A 326 -3.31 -17.67 27.11
N PRO A 327 -3.28 -18.83 27.78
CA PRO A 327 -2.43 -19.96 27.37
C PRO A 327 -2.97 -20.63 26.11
N LEU A 328 -2.10 -20.76 25.08
CA LEU A 328 -2.38 -21.47 23.83
C LEU A 328 -1.68 -22.83 23.83
N ALA A 329 -2.47 -23.91 23.78
CA ALA A 329 -1.95 -25.25 23.58
C ALA A 329 -1.69 -25.50 22.10
N ILE A 330 -0.42 -25.76 21.74
CA ILE A 330 0.00 -26.10 20.39
C ILE A 330 1.06 -27.20 20.45
N THR A 331 1.08 -28.05 19.44
CA THR A 331 2.07 -29.11 19.29
C THR A 331 2.93 -28.88 18.05
N VAL A 332 3.97 -29.67 17.89
CA VAL A 332 4.94 -29.57 16.80
C VAL A 332 5.28 -30.92 16.23
N SER A 333 5.34 -31.02 14.92
CA SER A 333 5.90 -32.17 14.21
C SER A 333 7.35 -31.86 13.82
N ILE A 334 8.28 -32.76 14.15
CA ILE A 334 9.72 -32.55 13.98
C ILE A 334 10.31 -33.67 13.15
N GLY A 335 11.03 -33.30 12.09
CA GLY A 335 11.90 -34.20 11.33
C GLY A 335 13.37 -33.97 11.68
N VAL A 336 14.09 -35.01 11.91
CA VAL A 336 15.54 -35.00 12.21
C VAL A 336 16.28 -35.77 11.13
N ALA A 337 17.34 -35.20 10.58
CA ALA A 337 18.30 -35.91 9.73
C ALA A 337 19.74 -35.54 10.11
N VAL A 338 20.68 -36.42 9.82
CA VAL A 338 22.10 -36.20 10.16
C VAL A 338 22.96 -36.46 8.94
N LEU A 339 23.81 -35.51 8.63
CA LEU A 339 24.86 -35.63 7.63
C LEU A 339 26.06 -36.30 8.25
N HIS A 340 26.49 -37.46 7.64
CA HIS A 340 27.75 -38.09 7.94
C HIS A 340 28.80 -37.64 6.91
N PRO A 341 29.94 -37.07 7.35
CA PRO A 341 30.92 -36.44 6.45
C PRO A 341 31.46 -37.32 5.35
N GLU A 342 31.47 -38.64 5.59
CA GLU A 342 32.05 -39.67 4.70
C GLU A 342 31.10 -40.02 3.52
N ALA A 343 29.82 -39.69 3.61
CA ALA A 343 28.79 -40.07 2.61
C ALA A 343 28.76 -39.19 1.35
N GLY A 344 29.54 -38.11 1.30
CA GLY A 344 29.60 -37.23 0.12
C GLY A 344 28.34 -36.38 -0.12
N GLU A 345 27.38 -36.41 0.78
CA GLU A 345 26.07 -35.80 0.66
C GLU A 345 26.09 -34.27 0.66
N ALA A 346 25.19 -33.66 -0.13
CA ALA A 346 25.04 -32.21 -0.18
C ALA A 346 24.05 -31.70 0.90
N GLY A 347 24.21 -30.45 1.33
CA GLY A 347 23.27 -29.82 2.29
C GLY A 347 21.82 -29.89 1.86
N ALA A 348 21.55 -29.86 0.54
CA ALA A 348 20.21 -30.02 -0.01
C ALA A 348 19.59 -31.42 0.23
N GLU A 349 20.42 -32.46 0.34
CA GLU A 349 19.96 -33.81 0.65
C GLU A 349 19.63 -33.95 2.12
N LEU A 350 20.47 -33.39 3.00
CA LEU A 350 20.20 -33.30 4.43
C LEU A 350 18.86 -32.57 4.70
N TYR A 351 18.62 -31.43 4.03
CA TYR A 351 17.34 -30.70 4.14
C TYR A 351 16.17 -31.59 3.72
N ARG A 352 16.26 -32.22 2.54
CA ARG A 352 15.19 -33.09 2.03
C ARG A 352 14.93 -34.30 2.96
N ALA A 353 15.96 -34.87 3.57
CA ALA A 353 15.81 -35.94 4.52
C ALA A 353 15.07 -35.48 5.79
N ALA A 354 15.45 -34.35 6.39
CA ALA A 354 14.76 -33.78 7.54
C ALA A 354 13.30 -33.41 7.22
N ASP A 355 13.04 -32.83 6.03
CA ASP A 355 11.69 -32.48 5.56
C ASP A 355 10.81 -33.73 5.37
N ARG A 356 11.30 -34.80 4.73
CA ARG A 356 10.59 -36.08 4.63
C ARG A 356 10.27 -36.67 6.02
N ALA A 357 11.21 -36.58 6.96
CA ALA A 357 10.99 -37.05 8.33
C ALA A 357 9.88 -36.23 9.02
N MET A 358 9.86 -34.91 8.88
CA MET A 358 8.84 -34.02 9.41
C MET A 358 7.46 -34.34 8.77
N TYR A 359 7.40 -34.55 7.46
CA TYR A 359 6.18 -34.93 6.79
C TYR A 359 5.62 -36.29 7.29
N ARG A 360 6.50 -37.28 7.55
CA ARG A 360 6.08 -38.54 8.19
C ARG A 360 5.54 -38.32 9.60
N ALA A 361 6.17 -37.43 10.38
CA ALA A 361 5.66 -37.07 11.70
C ALA A 361 4.24 -36.53 11.64
N LYS A 362 3.94 -35.66 10.66
CA LYS A 362 2.59 -35.16 10.39
C LYS A 362 1.59 -36.25 9.97
N ALA A 363 2.01 -37.11 9.02
CA ALA A 363 1.15 -38.18 8.49
C ALA A 363 0.78 -39.24 9.54
N GLU A 364 1.67 -39.55 10.46
CA GLU A 364 1.48 -40.54 11.52
C GLU A 364 0.71 -40.03 12.75
N GLY A 365 0.15 -38.85 12.69
CA GLY A 365 -0.73 -38.30 13.76
C GLY A 365 -0.14 -37.11 14.50
N ARG A 366 0.89 -36.46 13.94
CA ARG A 366 1.48 -35.21 14.48
C ARG A 366 2.09 -35.38 15.88
N ASN A 367 2.48 -34.23 16.48
CA ASN A 367 3.03 -34.16 17.85
C ASN A 367 4.09 -35.22 18.12
N ARG A 368 5.07 -35.35 17.24
CA ARG A 368 6.13 -36.36 17.34
C ARG A 368 7.39 -35.98 16.59
N VAL A 369 8.45 -36.70 16.95
CA VAL A 369 9.75 -36.67 16.27
C VAL A 369 9.88 -37.87 15.33
N ARG A 370 10.40 -37.66 14.14
CA ARG A 370 10.88 -38.71 13.24
C ARG A 370 12.31 -38.45 12.84
N VAL A 371 13.11 -39.51 12.88
CA VAL A 371 14.49 -39.48 12.42
C VAL A 371 14.57 -40.19 11.09
N GLU A 372 15.31 -39.65 10.15
CA GLU A 372 15.63 -40.27 8.88
C GLU A 372 17.14 -40.38 8.74
N ALA A 373 17.59 -41.57 8.39
CA ALA A 373 18.94 -41.73 7.90
C ALA A 373 19.07 -41.02 6.54
N PRO A 374 20.18 -40.37 6.27
CA PRO A 374 20.41 -39.68 5.01
C PRO A 374 20.33 -40.57 3.79
#